data_c2f64e00df57d5621434d434dbd38413
#
_entry.id   c2f64e00df57d5621434d434dbd38413
#
_cell.length_a   1.000
_cell.length_b   1.000
_cell.length_c   1.000
_cell.angle_alpha   90.00
_cell.angle_beta   90.00
_cell.angle_gamma   90.00
#
_symmetry.space_group_name_H-M   'P 1'
#
loop_
_entity.id
_entity.type
_entity.pdbx_description
1 polymer ?
#
loop_
_entity_poly.entity_id
_entity_poly.type
_entity_poly.pdbx_seq_one_letter_code
_entity_poly.pdbx_strand_id
1 'polypeptide(L)'
;MSKKKVKLGSPVFANPFLIKAPVAASQAFKRRSGHFVYLASNNVNIADTGTTQLWGWALVGKDWTSSSTAGADKVTVDTNPYHVWEIPARDVFTAANLAAYIGDHCDLEISSVIQYADNGEANEDTIVVVGGDVDEQTLYVHMNPLKLYATGIV
;
A
#
# COMPACT_ATOMS: atom_id res chain seq x y z
N MET A 1 -25.84 -29.42 -14.09
CA MET A 1 -24.83 -28.57 -13.38
C MET A 1 -24.59 -29.15 -12.00
N SER A 2 -23.39 -29.57 -11.70
CA SER A 2 -23.00 -30.00 -10.38
C SER A 2 -22.94 -28.77 -9.44
N LYS A 3 -23.80 -28.70 -8.46
CA LYS A 3 -23.70 -27.68 -7.41
C LYS A 3 -22.45 -27.99 -6.61
N LYS A 4 -21.40 -27.15 -6.71
CA LYS A 4 -20.28 -27.20 -5.78
C LYS A 4 -20.83 -27.07 -4.35
N LYS A 5 -20.69 -28.11 -3.56
CA LYS A 5 -20.96 -28.01 -2.12
C LYS A 5 -19.90 -27.11 -1.51
N VAL A 6 -20.28 -25.90 -1.16
CA VAL A 6 -19.44 -25.03 -0.35
C VAL A 6 -19.38 -25.62 1.04
N LYS A 7 -18.19 -26.02 1.48
CA LYS A 7 -17.99 -26.45 2.89
C LYS A 7 -18.12 -25.20 3.76
N LEU A 8 -19.02 -25.28 4.75
CA LEU A 8 -19.09 -24.27 5.81
C LEU A 8 -17.70 -24.06 6.44
N GLY A 9 -17.26 -22.83 6.53
CA GLY A 9 -15.93 -22.48 7.06
C GLY A 9 -14.80 -22.46 6.06
N SER A 10 -15.04 -22.81 4.77
CA SER A 10 -14.03 -22.63 3.71
C SER A 10 -14.16 -21.22 3.11
N PRO A 11 -13.03 -20.49 2.89
CA PRO A 11 -13.10 -19.21 2.22
C PRO A 11 -13.64 -19.40 0.79
N VAL A 12 -14.47 -18.49 0.37
CA VAL A 12 -15.06 -18.51 -1.00
C VAL A 12 -13.98 -18.28 -2.05
N PHE A 13 -12.92 -17.58 -1.67
CA PHE A 13 -11.75 -17.30 -2.51
C PHE A 13 -10.50 -17.92 -1.87
N ALA A 14 -9.55 -18.33 -2.72
CA ALA A 14 -8.26 -18.86 -2.25
C ALA A 14 -7.45 -17.82 -1.45
N ASN A 15 -7.61 -16.54 -1.79
CA ASN A 15 -7.05 -15.41 -1.05
C ASN A 15 -8.05 -14.24 -1.06
N PRO A 16 -8.86 -14.07 0.01
CA PRO A 16 -9.91 -13.06 0.05
C PRO A 16 -9.41 -11.60 0.09
N PHE A 17 -8.12 -11.39 0.34
CA PHE A 17 -7.51 -10.07 0.41
C PHE A 17 -6.90 -9.59 -0.92
N LEU A 18 -6.84 -10.44 -1.95
CA LEU A 18 -6.35 -10.08 -3.26
C LEU A 18 -7.51 -9.68 -4.17
N ILE A 19 -7.50 -8.44 -4.62
CA ILE A 19 -8.52 -7.87 -5.49
C ILE A 19 -7.87 -7.32 -6.74
N LYS A 20 -8.40 -7.69 -7.92
CA LYS A 20 -7.98 -7.12 -9.19
C LYS A 20 -8.85 -5.92 -9.53
N ALA A 21 -8.23 -4.76 -9.70
CA ALA A 21 -8.94 -3.50 -9.89
C ALA A 21 -8.35 -2.65 -11.03
N PRO A 22 -9.18 -1.82 -11.68
CA PRO A 22 -8.70 -0.90 -12.71
C PRO A 22 -7.77 0.15 -12.12
N VAL A 23 -6.79 0.59 -12.89
CA VAL A 23 -5.78 1.57 -12.50
C VAL A 23 -6.08 2.91 -13.13
N ALA A 24 -5.85 3.99 -12.38
CA ALA A 24 -5.91 5.35 -12.90
C ALA A 24 -4.86 5.58 -14.00
N ALA A 25 -5.04 6.65 -14.76
CA ALA A 25 -4.13 6.99 -15.84
C ALA A 25 -2.72 7.29 -15.33
N SER A 26 -1.73 6.81 -16.06
CA SER A 26 -0.31 7.17 -15.91
C SER A 26 0.26 6.96 -14.51
N GLN A 27 -0.21 5.94 -13.80
CA GLN A 27 0.34 5.57 -12.50
C GLN A 27 1.68 4.84 -12.68
N ALA A 28 2.76 5.38 -12.11
CA ALA A 28 4.11 4.82 -12.24
C ALA A 28 4.49 4.00 -11.01
N PHE A 29 4.63 2.69 -11.18
CA PHE A 29 5.11 1.77 -10.16
C PHE A 29 6.59 1.47 -10.42
N LYS A 30 7.44 1.68 -9.42
CA LYS A 30 8.89 1.48 -9.52
C LYS A 30 9.37 0.41 -8.56
N ARG A 31 10.36 -0.35 -8.97
CA ARG A 31 11.10 -1.23 -8.06
C ARG A 31 11.73 -0.38 -6.94
N ARG A 32 11.84 -0.94 -5.75
CA ARG A 32 12.35 -0.25 -4.54
C ARG A 32 11.55 1.01 -4.16
N SER A 33 10.29 1.05 -4.56
CA SER A 33 9.32 2.06 -4.17
C SER A 33 8.24 1.42 -3.32
N GLY A 34 7.59 2.19 -2.47
CA GLY A 34 6.31 1.79 -1.89
C GLY A 34 5.24 1.67 -2.98
N HIS A 35 4.30 0.75 -2.77
CA HIS A 35 3.17 0.55 -3.68
C HIS A 35 1.83 0.65 -2.94
N PHE A 36 1.77 1.42 -1.86
CA PHE A 36 0.50 1.71 -1.22
C PHE A 36 -0.39 2.52 -2.15
N VAL A 37 -1.65 2.14 -2.20
CA VAL A 37 -2.63 2.71 -3.12
C VAL A 37 -3.92 3.08 -2.40
N TYR A 38 -4.64 4.01 -3.00
CA TYR A 38 -6.00 4.38 -2.61
C TYR A 38 -6.94 4.31 -3.81
N LEU A 39 -8.24 4.41 -3.55
CA LEU A 39 -9.25 4.45 -4.60
C LEU A 39 -9.75 5.87 -4.84
N ALA A 40 -9.75 6.29 -6.09
CA ALA A 40 -10.42 7.50 -6.53
C ALA A 40 -11.15 7.21 -7.84
N SER A 41 -12.41 7.61 -7.93
CA SER A 41 -13.26 7.36 -9.10
C SER A 41 -13.24 5.89 -9.54
N ASN A 42 -13.27 4.98 -8.58
CA ASN A 42 -13.19 3.52 -8.77
C ASN A 42 -11.89 3.01 -9.43
N ASN A 43 -10.86 3.82 -9.50
CA ASN A 43 -9.54 3.44 -10.00
C ASN A 43 -8.50 3.44 -8.88
N VAL A 44 -7.53 2.55 -9.01
CA VAL A 44 -6.36 2.47 -8.14
C VAL A 44 -5.39 3.61 -8.48
N ASN A 45 -5.03 4.37 -7.47
CA ASN A 45 -4.03 5.43 -7.54
C ASN A 45 -2.91 5.16 -6.54
N ILE A 46 -1.67 5.47 -6.88
CA ILE A 46 -0.57 5.43 -5.92
C ILE A 46 -0.81 6.51 -4.87
N ALA A 47 -0.74 6.11 -3.59
CA ALA A 47 -0.89 7.05 -2.49
C ALA A 47 0.31 8.00 -2.42
N ASP A 48 0.05 9.25 -2.16
CA ASP A 48 1.03 10.33 -2.08
C ASP A 48 0.85 11.18 -0.82
N THR A 49 1.61 12.24 -0.74
CA THR A 49 1.46 13.25 0.30
C THR A 49 0.02 13.77 0.34
N GLY A 50 -0.59 13.73 1.51
CA GLY A 50 -1.98 14.15 1.70
C GLY A 50 -3.03 13.07 1.44
N THR A 51 -2.62 11.86 1.05
CA THR A 51 -3.55 10.71 1.05
C THR A 51 -3.93 10.36 2.48
N THR A 52 -5.22 10.43 2.80
CA THR A 52 -5.74 10.24 4.16
C THR A 52 -6.22 8.81 4.44
N GLN A 53 -6.46 8.03 3.40
CA GLN A 53 -6.97 6.65 3.51
C GLN A 53 -6.32 5.75 2.48
N LEU A 54 -5.91 4.56 2.91
CA LEU A 54 -5.32 3.54 2.05
C LEU A 54 -6.31 2.43 1.76
N TRP A 55 -6.18 1.82 0.60
CA TRP A 55 -6.94 0.63 0.21
C TRP A 55 -6.12 -0.65 0.23
N GLY A 56 -4.84 -0.58 -0.13
CA GLY A 56 -3.99 -1.75 -0.15
C GLY A 56 -2.60 -1.50 -0.72
N TRP A 57 -1.94 -2.58 -1.07
CA TRP A 57 -0.64 -2.60 -1.71
C TRP A 57 -0.76 -3.22 -3.11
N ALA A 58 -0.33 -2.49 -4.14
CA ALA A 58 -0.32 -3.00 -5.51
C ALA A 58 0.82 -4.00 -5.72
N LEU A 59 0.47 -5.23 -6.14
CA LEU A 59 1.44 -6.29 -6.42
C LEU A 59 2.03 -6.11 -7.83
N VAL A 60 3.01 -5.23 -7.94
CA VAL A 60 3.74 -4.94 -9.19
C VAL A 60 5.21 -5.26 -8.97
N GLY A 61 5.70 -6.33 -9.60
CA GLY A 61 7.06 -6.85 -9.39
C GLY A 61 8.13 -6.23 -10.29
N LYS A 62 7.79 -5.22 -11.10
CA LYS A 62 8.69 -4.58 -12.08
C LYS A 62 8.36 -3.10 -12.21
N ASP A 63 9.28 -2.35 -12.83
CA ASP A 63 8.97 -0.99 -13.27
C ASP A 63 7.85 -1.04 -14.31
N TRP A 64 6.77 -0.32 -14.04
CA TRP A 64 5.61 -0.30 -14.91
C TRP A 64 4.81 0.99 -14.73
N THR A 65 4.34 1.53 -15.83
CA THR A 65 3.45 2.68 -15.83
C THR A 65 2.14 2.29 -16.51
N SER A 66 1.01 2.60 -15.88
CA SER A 66 -0.29 2.33 -16.46
C SER A 66 -0.57 3.20 -17.69
N SER A 67 -1.51 2.75 -18.52
CA SER A 67 -2.00 3.48 -19.70
C SER A 67 -2.38 4.93 -19.35
N SER A 68 -2.28 5.80 -20.33
CA SER A 68 -2.82 7.17 -20.23
C SER A 68 -4.35 7.23 -20.17
N THR A 69 -5.02 6.10 -20.41
CA THR A 69 -6.47 5.96 -20.29
C THR A 69 -6.82 5.28 -18.96
N ALA A 70 -7.52 5.97 -18.08
CA ALA A 70 -7.96 5.43 -16.80
C ALA A 70 -8.83 4.17 -17.00
N GLY A 71 -8.55 3.13 -16.22
CA GLY A 71 -9.27 1.88 -16.26
C GLY A 71 -8.89 0.91 -17.38
N ALA A 72 -8.00 1.31 -18.30
CA ALA A 72 -7.52 0.42 -19.39
C ALA A 72 -6.69 -0.75 -18.85
N ASP A 73 -5.90 -0.51 -17.83
CA ASP A 73 -5.09 -1.52 -17.15
C ASP A 73 -5.71 -1.92 -15.81
N LYS A 74 -5.33 -3.11 -15.35
CA LYS A 74 -5.72 -3.63 -14.04
C LYS A 74 -4.50 -4.09 -13.25
N VAL A 75 -4.57 -3.96 -11.95
CA VAL A 75 -3.55 -4.42 -11.01
C VAL A 75 -4.18 -5.27 -9.91
N THR A 76 -3.44 -6.24 -9.41
CA THR A 76 -3.85 -6.98 -8.21
C THR A 76 -3.39 -6.21 -6.98
N VAL A 77 -4.31 -5.97 -6.06
CA VAL A 77 -4.06 -5.25 -4.81
C VAL A 77 -4.28 -6.18 -3.63
N ASP A 78 -3.30 -6.23 -2.74
CA ASP A 78 -3.44 -6.87 -1.44
C ASP A 78 -4.07 -5.87 -0.47
N THR A 79 -5.28 -6.16 -0.03
CA THR A 79 -6.05 -5.28 0.85
C THR A 79 -5.97 -5.66 2.33
N ASN A 80 -5.11 -6.62 2.69
CA ASN A 80 -4.90 -6.98 4.09
C ASN A 80 -4.12 -5.88 4.82
N PRO A 81 -4.72 -5.16 5.78
CA PRO A 81 -4.08 -4.03 6.44
C PRO A 81 -2.91 -4.44 7.34
N TYR A 82 -2.80 -5.72 7.70
CA TYR A 82 -1.77 -6.23 8.59
C TYR A 82 -0.58 -6.87 7.88
N HIS A 83 -0.60 -6.98 6.56
CA HIS A 83 0.59 -7.38 5.82
C HIS A 83 1.68 -6.32 5.94
N VAL A 84 2.89 -6.79 6.21
CA VAL A 84 4.06 -5.93 6.39
C VAL A 84 4.80 -5.83 5.06
N TRP A 85 5.12 -4.60 4.68
CA TRP A 85 5.80 -4.26 3.45
C TRP A 85 7.08 -3.48 3.74
N GLU A 86 8.10 -3.69 2.95
CA GLU A 86 9.33 -2.92 3.00
C GLU A 86 9.22 -1.72 2.05
N ILE A 87 9.48 -0.52 2.59
CA ILE A 87 9.39 0.74 1.85
C ILE A 87 10.60 1.60 2.15
N PRO A 88 11.19 2.32 1.17
CA PRO A 88 12.29 3.22 1.46
C PRO A 88 11.86 4.33 2.42
N ALA A 89 12.74 4.68 3.35
CA ALA A 89 12.55 5.82 4.23
C ALA A 89 12.91 7.11 3.49
N ARG A 90 12.15 8.18 3.72
CA ARG A 90 12.47 9.49 3.16
C ARG A 90 13.72 10.09 3.77
N ASP A 91 13.80 10.08 5.09
CA ASP A 91 14.91 10.64 5.83
C ASP A 91 15.85 9.55 6.34
N VAL A 92 17.15 9.83 6.29
CA VAL A 92 18.18 8.94 6.83
C VAL A 92 17.98 8.74 8.32
N PHE A 93 18.06 7.52 8.79
CA PHE A 93 17.86 7.19 10.20
C PHE A 93 18.94 6.24 10.72
N THR A 94 19.11 6.24 12.04
CA THR A 94 20.03 5.38 12.79
C THR A 94 19.28 4.26 13.50
N ALA A 95 20.00 3.28 14.05
CA ALA A 95 19.40 2.24 14.88
C ALA A 95 18.64 2.81 16.09
N ALA A 96 19.13 3.89 16.68
CA ALA A 96 18.44 4.57 17.78
C ALA A 96 17.13 5.23 17.31
N ASN A 97 17.12 5.85 16.13
CA ASN A 97 15.90 6.41 15.54
C ASN A 97 14.90 5.30 15.22
N LEU A 98 15.36 4.19 14.64
CA LEU A 98 14.48 3.06 14.34
C LEU A 98 13.77 2.55 15.58
N ALA A 99 14.47 2.39 16.68
CA ALA A 99 13.88 1.95 17.95
C ALA A 99 12.78 2.91 18.43
N ALA A 100 12.92 4.22 18.17
CA ALA A 100 11.90 5.22 18.47
C ALA A 100 10.71 5.18 17.50
N TYR A 101 10.93 4.79 16.24
CA TYR A 101 9.86 4.74 15.23
C TYR A 101 8.93 3.54 15.38
N ILE A 102 9.38 2.44 16.00
CA ILE A 102 8.56 1.22 16.12
C ILE A 102 7.28 1.50 16.91
N GLY A 103 6.15 1.28 16.27
CA GLY A 103 4.82 1.57 16.79
C GLY A 103 4.29 2.95 16.44
N ASP A 104 5.14 3.84 15.92
CA ASP A 104 4.71 5.16 15.48
C ASP A 104 4.04 5.10 14.10
N HIS A 105 3.20 6.09 13.87
CA HIS A 105 2.57 6.35 12.57
C HIS A 105 3.44 7.30 11.76
N CYS A 106 3.40 7.15 10.44
CA CYS A 106 3.97 8.13 9.54
C CYS A 106 3.14 8.25 8.26
N ASP A 107 3.50 9.26 7.47
CA ASP A 107 2.84 9.55 6.21
C ASP A 107 3.55 8.85 5.04
N LEU A 108 2.94 8.92 3.88
CA LEU A 108 3.57 8.56 2.62
C LEU A 108 3.94 9.83 1.85
N GLU A 109 5.04 9.78 1.14
CA GLU A 109 5.45 10.85 0.24
C GLU A 109 5.92 10.27 -1.09
N ILE A 110 5.59 10.95 -2.19
CA ILE A 110 6.18 10.66 -3.50
C ILE A 110 7.20 11.73 -3.86
N SER A 111 8.41 11.29 -4.13
CA SER A 111 9.48 12.13 -4.68
C SER A 111 10.12 11.41 -5.86
N SER A 112 10.21 12.07 -7.01
CA SER A 112 10.78 11.50 -8.24
C SER A 112 10.18 10.13 -8.60
N VAL A 113 8.87 9.98 -8.54
CA VAL A 113 8.08 8.77 -8.79
C VAL A 113 8.35 7.60 -7.83
N ILE A 114 9.06 7.84 -6.75
CA ILE A 114 9.29 6.86 -5.67
C ILE A 114 8.42 7.21 -4.47
N GLN A 115 7.69 6.22 -3.98
CA GLN A 115 6.92 6.36 -2.75
C GLN A 115 7.80 5.99 -1.55
N TYR A 116 7.91 6.90 -0.60
CA TYR A 116 8.67 6.76 0.64
C TYR A 116 7.74 6.72 1.85
N ALA A 117 8.19 6.07 2.92
CA ALA A 117 7.68 6.35 4.25
C ALA A 117 8.29 7.68 4.72
N ASP A 118 7.46 8.68 4.97
CA ASP A 118 7.90 9.97 5.48
C ASP A 118 8.05 9.90 6.99
N ASN A 119 9.23 9.47 7.41
CA ASN A 119 9.57 9.26 8.82
C ASN A 119 9.82 10.57 9.60
N GLY A 120 9.71 11.72 8.95
CA GLY A 120 9.76 13.04 9.57
C GLY A 120 8.39 13.68 9.79
N GLU A 121 7.32 13.09 9.23
CA GLU A 121 5.97 13.65 9.24
C GLU A 121 4.93 12.63 9.70
N ALA A 122 3.98 13.09 10.49
CA ALA A 122 2.87 12.29 11.01
C ALA A 122 1.57 13.13 11.03
N ASN A 123 1.12 13.56 9.84
CA ASN A 123 -0.10 14.36 9.70
C ASN A 123 -1.30 13.49 9.27
N GLU A 124 -1.07 12.60 8.32
CA GLU A 124 -2.11 11.71 7.78
C GLU A 124 -2.13 10.35 8.47
N ASP A 125 -1.01 9.94 9.05
CA ASP A 125 -0.87 8.70 9.85
C ASP A 125 -1.31 7.44 9.11
N THR A 126 -1.00 7.32 7.82
CA THR A 126 -1.56 6.27 6.98
C THR A 126 -0.89 4.91 7.14
N ILE A 127 0.34 4.88 7.63
CA ILE A 127 1.12 3.65 7.86
C ILE A 127 1.68 3.60 9.28
N VAL A 128 1.97 2.38 9.75
CA VAL A 128 2.55 2.10 11.07
C VAL A 128 3.89 1.41 10.88
N VAL A 129 4.93 1.91 11.53
CA VAL A 129 6.28 1.33 11.50
C VAL A 129 6.35 0.14 12.48
N VAL A 130 6.80 -1.00 12.01
CA VAL A 130 6.99 -2.22 12.84
C VAL A 130 8.44 -2.70 12.87
N GLY A 131 9.31 -2.12 12.05
CA GLY A 131 10.73 -2.45 11.97
C GLY A 131 11.41 -1.70 10.84
N GLY A 132 12.62 -2.09 10.50
CA GLY A 132 13.34 -1.52 9.38
C GLY A 132 14.74 -2.08 9.24
N ASP A 133 15.43 -1.65 8.20
CA ASP A 133 16.82 -1.96 7.91
C ASP A 133 17.62 -0.66 7.80
N VAL A 134 18.57 -0.48 8.75
CA VAL A 134 19.38 0.74 8.82
C VAL A 134 20.40 0.80 7.68
N ASP A 135 20.91 -0.34 7.24
CA ASP A 135 21.91 -0.38 6.16
C ASP A 135 21.27 -0.07 4.80
N GLU A 136 20.06 -0.59 4.56
CA GLU A 136 19.29 -0.33 3.33
C GLU A 136 18.45 0.95 3.41
N GLN A 137 18.31 1.57 4.58
CA GLN A 137 17.48 2.74 4.83
C GLN A 137 16.02 2.51 4.42
N THR A 138 15.49 1.35 4.82
CA THR A 138 14.10 0.97 4.59
C THR A 138 13.36 0.76 5.90
N LEU A 139 12.05 0.96 5.87
CA LEU A 139 11.15 0.70 6.99
C LEU A 139 10.21 -0.46 6.64
N TYR A 140 9.91 -1.27 7.64
CA TYR A 140 8.89 -2.31 7.57
C TYR A 140 7.61 -1.74 8.15
N VAL A 141 6.58 -1.67 7.32
CA VAL A 141 5.34 -0.97 7.65
C VAL A 141 4.12 -1.78 7.26
N HIS A 142 3.01 -1.55 7.95
CA HIS A 142 1.69 -1.97 7.50
C HIS A 142 0.75 -0.76 7.44
N MET A 143 -0.39 -0.90 6.78
CA MET A 143 -1.41 0.14 6.76
C MET A 143 -1.95 0.39 8.17
N ASN A 144 -2.23 1.65 8.49
CA ASN A 144 -2.94 1.97 9.71
C ASN A 144 -4.41 1.52 9.60
N PRO A 145 -4.89 0.58 10.43
CA PRO A 145 -6.24 0.06 10.32
C PRO A 145 -7.34 1.12 10.51
N LEU A 146 -7.02 2.24 11.16
CA LEU A 146 -7.94 3.36 11.36
C LEU A 146 -8.03 4.30 10.15
N LYS A 147 -7.15 4.14 9.19
CA LYS A 147 -7.03 4.99 7.99
C LYS A 147 -7.28 4.19 6.70
N LEU A 148 -8.06 3.14 6.78
CA LEU A 148 -8.43 2.36 5.60
C LEU A 148 -9.57 3.03 4.86
N TYR A 149 -9.51 2.95 3.53
CA TYR A 149 -10.63 3.31 2.68
C TYR A 149 -11.81 2.39 3.01
N ALA A 150 -12.81 2.95 3.65
CA ALA A 150 -14.07 2.26 3.81
C ALA A 150 -14.71 2.20 2.42
N THR A 151 -14.48 1.11 1.69
CA THR A 151 -15.41 0.75 0.64
C THR A 151 -16.74 0.61 1.34
N GLY A 152 -17.65 1.56 1.11
CA GLY A 152 -18.99 1.42 1.61
C GLY A 152 -19.53 0.09 1.10
N ILE A 153 -19.44 -0.91 1.95
CA ILE A 153 -20.24 -2.10 1.79
C ILE A 153 -21.65 -1.64 2.15
N VAL A 154 -22.31 -1.26 1.12
CA VAL A 154 -23.75 -1.01 1.23
C VAL A 154 -24.44 -2.35 1.14
#